data_497d9258066aac606040b201bdefb84f
#
_entry.id   497d9258066aac606040b201bdefb84f
#
_cell.length_a   1.000
_cell.length_b   1.000
_cell.length_c   1.000
_cell.angle_alpha   90.00
_cell.angle_beta   90.00
_cell.angle_gamma   90.00
#
_symmetry.space_group_name_H-M   'P 1'
#
loop_
_entity.id
_entity.type
_entity.pdbx_description
1 polymer ?
#
loop_
_entity_poly.entity_id
_entity_poly.type
_entity_poly.pdbx_seq_one_letter_code
_entity_poly.pdbx_strand_id
1 'polypeptide(L)'
;MTSPHLSFFCALDNLPRLDASVLADRFGRDHQQFVQRRWIVPAGHLTHVMVPFLDSEQEVEVDVDVDANRYSYCSPLNGRTVVQPLAGIALYSIVIGSWLADLSALIGIEDRRRSSNICRIPNHLWHLGEQRIAGTHNFAPVFIARAW
;
A
#
# COMPACT_ATOMS: atom_id res chain seq x y z
N MET A 1 6.25 -11.83 -16.71
CA MET A 1 5.48 -10.74 -16.02
C MET A 1 5.08 -11.23 -14.64
N THR A 2 5.41 -10.48 -13.62
CA THR A 2 5.01 -10.80 -12.25
C THR A 2 3.52 -10.51 -12.09
N SER A 3 2.76 -11.41 -11.45
CA SER A 3 1.35 -11.17 -11.15
C SER A 3 1.21 -9.92 -10.25
N PRO A 4 0.23 -9.02 -10.52
CA PRO A 4 0.00 -7.85 -9.66
C PRO A 4 -0.24 -8.24 -8.19
N HIS A 5 -0.89 -9.37 -7.94
CA HIS A 5 -1.10 -9.88 -6.58
C HIS A 5 0.20 -10.23 -5.88
N LEU A 6 1.14 -10.86 -6.59
CA LEU A 6 2.46 -11.18 -6.03
C LEU A 6 3.27 -9.91 -5.78
N SER A 7 3.28 -8.98 -6.72
CA SER A 7 3.91 -7.66 -6.53
C SER A 7 3.37 -6.94 -5.30
N PHE A 8 2.05 -6.92 -5.12
CA PHE A 8 1.43 -6.29 -3.97
C PHE A 8 1.78 -7.00 -2.66
N PHE A 9 1.72 -8.33 -2.65
CA PHE A 9 2.12 -9.12 -1.49
C PHE A 9 3.57 -8.84 -1.07
N CYS A 10 4.50 -8.82 -2.03
CA CYS A 10 5.90 -8.47 -1.77
C CYS A 10 6.05 -7.02 -1.24
N ALA A 11 5.28 -6.07 -1.75
CA ALA A 11 5.29 -4.70 -1.25
C ALA A 11 4.82 -4.65 0.21
N LEU A 12 3.73 -5.37 0.55
CA LEU A 12 3.21 -5.45 1.92
C LEU A 12 4.21 -6.08 2.88
N ASP A 13 4.92 -7.13 2.46
CA ASP A 13 5.88 -7.85 3.31
C ASP A 13 7.06 -6.96 3.72
N ASN A 14 7.41 -5.97 2.91
CA ASN A 14 8.47 -5.01 3.18
C ASN A 14 8.01 -3.80 4.04
N LEU A 15 6.73 -3.69 4.37
CA LEU A 15 6.21 -2.59 5.17
C LEU A 15 6.21 -2.97 6.66
N PRO A 16 6.75 -2.11 7.54
CA PRO A 16 6.75 -2.38 8.99
C PRO A 16 5.34 -2.39 9.58
N ARG A 17 4.43 -1.59 9.00
CA ARG A 17 3.04 -1.47 9.42
C ARG A 17 2.12 -1.40 8.20
N LEU A 18 0.96 -2.06 8.28
CA LEU A 18 -0.06 -2.04 7.23
C LEU A 18 -1.16 -1.01 7.49
N ASP A 19 -1.22 -0.43 8.66
CA ASP A 19 -2.22 0.54 9.12
C ASP A 19 -1.77 2.00 8.99
N ALA A 20 -0.52 2.23 8.57
CA ALA A 20 0.03 3.56 8.36
C ALA A 20 -0.07 4.02 6.91
N SER A 21 -0.14 5.33 6.70
CA SER A 21 0.00 5.91 5.36
C SER A 21 1.43 5.73 4.86
N VAL A 22 1.57 5.38 3.58
CA VAL A 22 2.83 4.97 2.97
C VAL A 22 3.08 5.80 1.72
N LEU A 23 4.33 6.21 1.51
CA LEU A 23 4.75 6.89 0.29
C LEU A 23 4.55 6.00 -0.94
N ALA A 24 4.17 6.59 -2.06
CA ALA A 24 3.93 5.90 -3.33
C ALA A 24 5.14 5.08 -3.81
N ASP A 25 6.36 5.55 -3.56
CA ASP A 25 7.60 4.87 -3.96
C ASP A 25 7.79 3.50 -3.30
N ARG A 26 7.19 3.27 -2.12
CA ARG A 26 7.22 1.97 -1.43
C ARG A 26 6.49 0.87 -2.17
N PHE A 27 5.53 1.23 -3.02
CA PHE A 27 4.80 0.27 -3.86
C PHE A 27 5.50 -0.01 -5.20
N GLY A 28 6.57 0.73 -5.52
CA GLY A 28 7.35 0.53 -6.72
C GLY A 28 6.60 0.88 -8.01
N ARG A 29 6.99 0.22 -9.10
CA ARG A 29 6.46 0.51 -10.45
C ARG A 29 4.97 0.21 -10.60
N ASP A 30 4.44 -0.67 -9.79
CA ASP A 30 3.09 -1.19 -9.90
C ASP A 30 2.05 -0.37 -9.09
N HIS A 31 2.48 0.71 -8.42
CA HIS A 31 1.59 1.46 -7.53
C HIS A 31 0.32 1.96 -8.22
N GLN A 32 0.41 2.38 -9.50
CA GLN A 32 -0.77 2.82 -10.25
C GLN A 32 -1.79 1.71 -10.46
N GLN A 33 -1.35 0.47 -10.69
CA GLN A 33 -2.22 -0.69 -10.76
C GLN A 33 -2.92 -0.95 -9.43
N PHE A 34 -2.22 -0.77 -8.31
CA PHE A 34 -2.80 -0.93 -6.98
C PHE A 34 -3.86 0.13 -6.67
N VAL A 35 -3.64 1.37 -7.12
CA VAL A 35 -4.66 2.45 -7.05
C VAL A 35 -5.88 2.11 -7.90
N GLN A 36 -5.69 1.67 -9.14
CA GLN A 36 -6.78 1.30 -10.06
C GLN A 36 -7.62 0.14 -9.50
N ARG A 37 -7.00 -0.81 -8.83
CA ARG A 37 -7.65 -1.95 -8.17
C ARG A 37 -8.21 -1.61 -6.80
N ARG A 38 -8.01 -0.39 -6.32
CA ARG A 38 -8.39 0.08 -4.98
C ARG A 38 -7.79 -0.74 -3.84
N TRP A 39 -6.62 -1.31 -4.06
CA TRP A 39 -5.84 -1.96 -2.99
C TRP A 39 -5.11 -0.94 -2.12
N ILE A 40 -4.82 0.22 -2.69
CA ILE A 40 -4.38 1.42 -1.99
C ILE A 40 -5.25 2.61 -2.41
N VAL A 41 -5.45 3.55 -1.52
CA VAL A 41 -6.23 4.76 -1.76
C VAL A 41 -5.47 5.99 -1.30
N PRO A 42 -5.65 7.16 -1.95
CA PRO A 42 -5.01 8.39 -1.51
C PRO A 42 -5.32 8.70 -0.05
N ALA A 43 -4.29 9.09 0.71
CA ALA A 43 -4.37 9.38 2.15
C ALA A 43 -3.77 10.75 2.51
N GLY A 44 -3.60 11.64 1.54
CA GLY A 44 -3.02 12.97 1.72
C GLY A 44 -1.57 13.05 1.28
N HIS A 45 -0.83 13.95 1.90
CA HIS A 45 0.56 14.28 1.56
C HIS A 45 1.39 14.42 2.83
N LEU A 46 2.71 14.26 2.70
CA LEU A 46 3.63 14.61 3.76
C LEU A 46 3.55 16.12 4.04
N THR A 47 3.70 16.48 5.30
CA THR A 47 3.81 17.88 5.76
C THR A 47 5.27 18.33 5.90
N HIS A 48 6.18 17.37 5.96
CA HIS A 48 7.62 17.58 6.07
C HIS A 48 8.38 16.62 5.17
N VAL A 49 9.53 17.06 4.69
CA VAL A 49 10.45 16.23 3.89
C VAL A 49 11.87 16.33 4.43
N MET A 50 12.65 15.26 4.26
CA MET A 50 14.07 15.27 4.55
C MET A 50 14.83 15.80 3.33
N VAL A 51 15.64 16.82 3.52
CA VAL A 51 16.46 17.42 2.46
C VAL A 51 17.93 17.43 2.84
N PRO A 52 18.85 17.32 1.88
CA PRO A 52 20.28 17.39 2.16
C PRO A 52 20.66 18.73 2.81
N PHE A 53 21.45 18.64 3.89
CA PHE A 53 22.00 19.80 4.58
C PHE A 53 23.42 19.48 5.09
N LEU A 54 24.45 20.07 4.44
CA LEU A 54 25.86 19.75 4.70
C LEU A 54 26.12 18.23 4.59
N ASP A 55 26.63 17.60 5.65
CA ASP A 55 26.95 16.16 5.69
C ASP A 55 25.79 15.32 6.26
N SER A 56 24.59 15.89 6.39
CA SER A 56 23.41 15.25 6.98
C SER A 56 22.14 15.60 6.21
N GLU A 57 21.01 15.19 6.74
CA GLU A 57 19.68 15.58 6.27
C GLU A 57 18.96 16.42 7.33
N GLN A 58 18.17 17.37 6.88
CA GLN A 58 17.34 18.21 7.73
C GLN A 58 15.88 18.06 7.32
N GLU A 59 15.01 17.95 8.32
CA GLU A 59 13.57 17.99 8.11
C GLU A 59 13.11 19.42 7.87
N VAL A 60 12.36 19.62 6.78
CA VAL A 60 11.78 20.92 6.42
C VAL A 60 10.29 20.78 6.17
N GLU A 61 9.53 21.79 6.57
CA GLU A 61 8.10 21.88 6.29
C GLU A 61 7.86 22.15 4.80
N VAL A 62 6.82 21.55 4.23
CA VAL A 62 6.42 21.77 2.84
C VAL A 62 5.14 22.58 2.76
N ASP A 63 5.08 23.42 1.74
CA ASP A 63 3.88 24.14 1.34
C ASP A 63 3.27 23.44 0.11
N VAL A 64 2.02 22.98 0.23
CA VAL A 64 1.33 22.15 -0.76
C VAL A 64 0.36 23.01 -1.56
N ASP A 65 0.54 23.02 -2.89
CA ASP A 65 -0.36 23.64 -3.85
C ASP A 65 -1.02 22.53 -4.70
N VAL A 66 -2.20 22.09 -4.27
CA VAL A 66 -2.95 21.01 -4.91
C VAL A 66 -3.40 21.41 -6.33
N ASP A 67 -3.83 22.66 -6.52
CA ASP A 67 -4.32 23.14 -7.81
C ASP A 67 -3.21 23.18 -8.86
N ALA A 68 -2.00 23.54 -8.45
CA ALA A 68 -0.82 23.50 -9.32
C ALA A 68 -0.12 22.16 -9.36
N ASN A 69 -0.61 21.15 -8.63
CA ASN A 69 -0.05 19.78 -8.53
C ASN A 69 1.45 19.79 -8.15
N ARG A 70 1.81 20.62 -7.18
CA ARG A 70 3.19 20.81 -6.72
C ARG A 70 3.27 21.04 -5.22
N TYR A 71 4.47 20.88 -4.69
CA TYR A 71 4.82 21.36 -3.35
C TYR A 71 6.12 22.17 -3.39
N SER A 72 6.35 22.97 -2.39
CA SER A 72 7.57 23.76 -2.25
C SER A 72 8.09 23.74 -0.83
N TYR A 73 9.37 23.99 -0.68
CA TYR A 73 10.03 24.17 0.60
C TYR A 73 11.18 25.19 0.48
N CYS A 74 11.57 25.76 1.61
CA CYS A 74 12.75 26.62 1.69
C CYS A 74 14.00 25.76 1.91
N SER A 75 14.95 25.81 0.98
CA SER A 75 16.21 25.09 1.13
C SER A 75 17.01 25.60 2.33
N PRO A 76 17.41 24.75 3.28
CA PRO A 76 18.21 25.18 4.42
C PRO A 76 19.65 25.56 4.03
N LEU A 77 20.12 25.13 2.85
CA LEU A 77 21.47 25.45 2.38
C LEU A 77 21.64 26.90 1.91
N ASN A 78 20.61 27.45 1.25
CA ASN A 78 20.74 28.76 0.59
C ASN A 78 19.49 29.65 0.71
N GLY A 79 18.46 29.21 1.42
CA GLY A 79 17.22 29.97 1.62
C GLY A 79 16.35 30.10 0.36
N ARG A 80 16.66 29.38 -0.73
CA ARG A 80 15.85 29.43 -1.95
C ARG A 80 14.65 28.51 -1.86
N THR A 81 13.55 28.93 -2.48
CA THR A 81 12.37 28.07 -2.66
C THR A 81 12.65 27.00 -3.70
N VAL A 82 12.47 25.74 -3.32
CA VAL A 82 12.54 24.59 -4.20
C VAL A 82 11.12 24.12 -4.48
N VAL A 83 10.78 23.91 -5.75
CA VAL A 83 9.45 23.44 -6.19
C VAL A 83 9.58 22.04 -6.78
N GLN A 84 8.69 21.15 -6.36
CA GLN A 84 8.69 19.73 -6.75
C GLN A 84 7.26 19.26 -7.10
N PRO A 85 7.13 18.20 -7.92
CA PRO A 85 5.83 17.58 -8.21
C PRO A 85 5.18 17.01 -6.95
N LEU A 86 3.89 17.22 -6.76
CA LEU A 86 3.12 16.78 -5.59
C LEU A 86 3.16 15.26 -5.39
N ALA A 87 3.26 14.49 -6.48
CA ALA A 87 3.36 13.04 -6.43
C ALA A 87 4.53 12.52 -5.57
N GLY A 88 5.62 13.31 -5.44
CA GLY A 88 6.78 12.93 -4.63
C GLY A 88 6.52 12.81 -3.13
N ILE A 89 5.45 13.43 -2.64
CA ILE A 89 5.05 13.40 -1.22
C ILE A 89 3.66 12.79 -1.00
N ALA A 90 3.07 12.18 -2.02
CA ALA A 90 1.76 11.56 -1.93
C ALA A 90 1.79 10.33 -1.01
N LEU A 91 0.81 10.28 -0.10
CA LEU A 91 0.61 9.18 0.82
C LEU A 91 -0.59 8.33 0.38
N TYR A 92 -0.50 7.03 0.61
CA TYR A 92 -1.55 6.06 0.36
C TYR A 92 -1.83 5.20 1.58
N SER A 93 -3.09 4.92 1.83
CA SER A 93 -3.52 3.93 2.81
C SER A 93 -3.78 2.60 2.12
N ILE A 94 -3.43 1.51 2.78
CA ILE A 94 -3.62 0.15 2.30
C ILE A 94 -5.04 -0.29 2.61
N VAL A 95 -5.76 -0.79 1.59
CA VAL A 95 -7.08 -1.38 1.72
C VAL A 95 -6.97 -2.89 1.57
N ILE A 96 -6.43 -3.53 2.59
CA ILE A 96 -6.12 -4.97 2.57
C ILE A 96 -7.36 -5.82 2.22
N GLY A 97 -8.54 -5.43 2.68
CA GLY A 97 -9.80 -6.12 2.39
C GLY A 97 -10.13 -6.17 0.89
N SER A 98 -9.85 -5.11 0.14
CA SER A 98 -10.06 -5.08 -1.32
C SER A 98 -9.12 -6.05 -2.03
N TRP A 99 -7.85 -6.08 -1.65
CA TRP A 99 -6.88 -7.03 -2.21
C TRP A 99 -7.24 -8.48 -1.89
N LEU A 100 -7.64 -8.76 -0.64
CA LEU A 100 -8.04 -10.11 -0.22
C LEU A 100 -9.30 -10.58 -0.94
N ALA A 101 -10.27 -9.69 -1.22
CA ALA A 101 -11.44 -10.01 -2.01
C ALA A 101 -11.08 -10.37 -3.46
N ASP A 102 -10.23 -9.59 -4.10
CA ASP A 102 -9.75 -9.88 -5.46
C ASP A 102 -8.94 -11.16 -5.51
N LEU A 103 -8.10 -11.40 -4.51
CA LEU A 103 -7.32 -12.63 -4.40
C LEU A 103 -8.22 -13.85 -4.19
N SER A 104 -9.26 -13.74 -3.36
CA SER A 104 -10.24 -14.81 -3.16
C SER A 104 -10.96 -15.18 -4.45
N ALA A 105 -11.32 -14.18 -5.27
CA ALA A 105 -11.90 -14.41 -6.59
C ALA A 105 -10.89 -15.09 -7.54
N LEU A 106 -9.64 -14.64 -7.53
CA LEU A 106 -8.58 -15.21 -8.39
C LEU A 106 -8.33 -16.68 -8.12
N ILE A 107 -8.32 -17.10 -6.85
CA ILE A 107 -8.09 -18.50 -6.46
C ILE A 107 -9.36 -19.35 -6.47
N GLY A 108 -10.51 -18.78 -6.89
CA GLY A 108 -11.75 -19.51 -7.12
C GLY A 108 -12.58 -19.80 -5.87
N ILE A 109 -12.44 -19.02 -4.80
CA ILE A 109 -13.33 -19.10 -3.64
C ILE A 109 -14.69 -18.50 -4.02
N GLU A 110 -15.74 -19.31 -4.02
CA GLU A 110 -17.10 -18.85 -4.29
C GLU A 110 -17.55 -17.82 -3.24
N ASP A 111 -18.33 -16.81 -3.66
CA ASP A 111 -18.80 -15.72 -2.78
C ASP A 111 -19.47 -16.21 -1.50
N ARG A 112 -20.33 -17.25 -1.62
CA ARG A 112 -21.01 -17.88 -0.48
C ARG A 112 -20.08 -18.57 0.52
N ARG A 113 -18.82 -18.84 0.12
CA ARG A 113 -17.81 -19.53 0.93
C ARG A 113 -16.71 -18.61 1.43
N ARG A 114 -16.79 -17.31 1.11
CA ARG A 114 -15.87 -16.31 1.64
C ARG A 114 -16.08 -16.13 3.13
N SER A 115 -14.98 -15.86 3.84
CA SER A 115 -15.04 -15.61 5.27
C SER A 115 -15.76 -14.30 5.57
N SER A 116 -16.70 -14.33 6.52
CA SER A 116 -17.36 -13.13 7.05
C SER A 116 -16.45 -12.34 8.01
N ASN A 117 -15.47 -13.01 8.62
CA ASN A 117 -14.46 -12.41 9.48
C ASN A 117 -13.07 -12.75 8.96
N ILE A 118 -12.59 -11.93 8.04
CA ILE A 118 -11.36 -12.18 7.30
C ILE A 118 -10.13 -12.08 8.22
N CYS A 119 -10.08 -11.05 9.08
CA CYS A 119 -8.91 -10.83 9.94
C CYS A 119 -8.95 -11.76 11.15
N ARG A 120 -7.94 -12.61 11.28
CA ARG A 120 -7.76 -13.53 12.44
C ARG A 120 -6.72 -13.00 13.42
N ILE A 121 -5.59 -12.56 12.88
CA ILE A 121 -4.55 -11.89 13.66
C ILE A 121 -4.23 -10.59 12.91
N PRO A 122 -4.44 -9.42 13.51
CA PRO A 122 -4.20 -8.13 12.85
C PRO A 122 -2.84 -8.09 12.18
N ASN A 123 -2.81 -7.71 10.91
CA ASN A 123 -1.62 -7.57 10.06
C ASN A 123 -0.81 -8.85 9.78
N HIS A 124 -1.25 -10.03 10.25
CA HIS A 124 -0.47 -11.27 10.12
C HIS A 124 -1.24 -12.47 9.59
N LEU A 125 -2.52 -12.63 9.90
CA LEU A 125 -3.27 -13.81 9.47
C LEU A 125 -4.69 -13.44 9.04
N TRP A 126 -5.04 -13.86 7.83
CA TRP A 126 -6.37 -13.66 7.24
C TRP A 126 -6.94 -14.99 6.76
N HIS A 127 -8.20 -15.23 7.08
CA HIS A 127 -8.99 -16.34 6.57
C HIS A 127 -9.81 -15.87 5.38
N LEU A 128 -9.55 -16.39 4.20
CA LEU A 128 -10.23 -15.97 2.97
C LEU A 128 -11.59 -16.66 2.78
N GLY A 129 -11.72 -17.87 3.26
CA GLY A 129 -12.88 -18.71 3.09
C GLY A 129 -12.51 -20.17 2.86
N GLU A 130 -13.37 -20.90 2.18
CA GLU A 130 -13.18 -22.32 1.90
C GLU A 130 -13.09 -22.57 0.40
N GLN A 131 -12.09 -23.34 -0.01
CA GLN A 131 -11.89 -23.79 -1.39
C GLN A 131 -12.15 -25.29 -1.50
N ARG A 132 -12.73 -25.70 -2.62
CA ARG A 132 -12.95 -27.11 -2.92
C ARG A 132 -11.62 -27.81 -3.14
N ILE A 133 -11.45 -28.94 -2.48
CA ILE A 133 -10.29 -29.81 -2.70
C ILE A 133 -10.47 -30.53 -4.04
N ALA A 134 -9.48 -30.42 -4.93
CA ALA A 134 -9.53 -31.02 -6.25
C ALA A 134 -9.83 -32.53 -6.20
N GLY A 135 -10.76 -32.99 -7.04
CA GLY A 135 -11.15 -34.38 -7.12
C GLY A 135 -12.05 -34.88 -5.98
N THR A 136 -12.51 -34.01 -5.09
CA THR A 136 -13.40 -34.36 -3.96
C THR A 136 -14.62 -33.46 -3.87
N HIS A 137 -15.57 -33.79 -3.00
CA HIS A 137 -16.68 -32.93 -2.61
C HIS A 137 -16.38 -32.14 -1.34
N ASN A 138 -15.19 -32.28 -0.76
CA ASN A 138 -14.78 -31.63 0.46
C ASN A 138 -14.20 -30.24 0.19
N PHE A 139 -14.26 -29.41 1.23
CA PHE A 139 -13.72 -28.04 1.24
C PHE A 139 -12.67 -27.91 2.34
N ALA A 140 -11.68 -27.08 2.09
CA ALA A 140 -10.63 -26.77 3.05
C ALA A 140 -10.55 -25.24 3.25
N PRO A 141 -10.27 -24.77 4.48
CA PRO A 141 -10.06 -23.37 4.75
C PRO A 141 -8.78 -22.87 4.07
N VAL A 142 -8.84 -21.64 3.56
CA VAL A 142 -7.72 -20.96 2.91
C VAL A 142 -7.33 -19.76 3.76
N PHE A 143 -6.05 -19.71 4.13
CA PHE A 143 -5.47 -18.62 4.90
C PHE A 143 -4.34 -17.95 4.13
N ILE A 144 -4.15 -16.66 4.42
CA ILE A 144 -2.93 -15.93 4.08
C ILE A 144 -2.25 -15.54 5.39
N ALA A 145 -0.96 -15.80 5.47
CA ALA A 145 -0.12 -15.42 6.58
C ALA A 145 1.01 -14.51 6.12
N ARG A 146 1.33 -13.50 6.92
CA ARG A 146 2.49 -12.65 6.80
C ARG A 146 3.47 -12.99 7.93
N ALA A 147 4.77 -13.04 7.61
CA ALA A 147 5.80 -13.25 8.62
C ALA A 147 5.79 -12.13 9.69
N TRP A 148 6.24 -12.47 10.86
CA TRP A 148 6.38 -11.53 11.99
C TRP A 148 7.61 -10.65 11.82
#